data_8c1bc9aae37d56a65cfbe9f120cb3442
#
_entry.id   8c1bc9aae37d56a65cfbe9f120cb3442
#
_cell.length_a   1.000
_cell.length_b   1.000
_cell.length_c   1.000
_cell.angle_alpha   90.00
_cell.angle_beta   90.00
_cell.angle_gamma   90.00
#
_symmetry.space_group_name_H-M   'P 1'
#
loop_
_entity.id
_entity.type
_entity.pdbx_description
1 polymer ?
#
loop_
_entity_poly.entity_id
_entity_poly.type
_entity_poly.pdbx_seq_one_letter_code
_entity_poly.pdbx_strand_id
1 'polypeptide(L)'
;IEICLDESGDMWVMLHSGSRGIGNCIGRYFIDLAKKDMHREYGHLPDKDLSYLVEGTQHFADYVEAVSWAQDYALLNRREMMRLIVDALKTVLPPFELTKEAINCHHNYIAQETHFGENVYITRKGAISAQQGELGIIPGSMGAKSYIVRGKGNGESFCSCSHGAGRKM
;
A
#
# COMPACT_ATOMS: atom_id res chain seq x y z
N ILE A 1 -12.61 -2.69 -9.44
CA ILE A 1 -13.76 -2.34 -8.59
C ILE A 1 -14.52 -3.63 -8.35
N GLU A 2 -14.88 -3.87 -7.11
CA GLU A 2 -15.65 -5.02 -6.67
C GLU A 2 -16.82 -4.52 -5.82
N ILE A 3 -17.99 -5.11 -5.99
CA ILE A 3 -19.16 -4.87 -5.16
C ILE A 3 -19.45 -6.18 -4.44
N CYS A 4 -19.45 -6.14 -3.12
CA CYS A 4 -19.60 -7.30 -2.25
C CYS A 4 -20.75 -7.07 -1.26
N LEU A 5 -21.31 -8.16 -0.75
CA LEU A 5 -22.18 -8.14 0.44
C LEU A 5 -21.40 -8.76 1.60
N ASP A 6 -21.54 -8.16 2.77
CA ASP A 6 -21.01 -8.75 4.01
C ASP A 6 -22.01 -9.74 4.64
N GLU A 7 -21.66 -10.26 5.80
CA GLU A 7 -22.47 -11.23 6.53
C GLU A 7 -23.80 -10.63 7.06
N SER A 8 -23.88 -9.29 7.15
CA SER A 8 -25.08 -8.56 7.57
C SER A 8 -26.00 -8.20 6.39
N GLY A 9 -25.52 -8.40 5.16
CA GLY A 9 -26.20 -8.02 3.94
C GLY A 9 -25.95 -6.58 3.52
N ASP A 10 -25.01 -5.89 4.17
CA ASP A 10 -24.58 -4.54 3.78
C ASP A 10 -23.70 -4.59 2.54
N MET A 11 -23.90 -3.62 1.65
CA MET A 11 -23.13 -3.53 0.41
C MET A 11 -21.83 -2.78 0.62
N TRP A 12 -20.73 -3.40 0.19
CA TRP A 12 -19.41 -2.81 0.19
C TRP A 12 -18.89 -2.58 -1.24
N VAL A 13 -18.28 -1.44 -1.43
CA VAL A 13 -17.57 -1.12 -2.69
C VAL A 13 -16.08 -1.14 -2.41
N MET A 14 -15.37 -2.08 -3.01
CA MET A 14 -13.92 -2.19 -2.90
C MET A 14 -13.24 -1.66 -4.16
N LEU A 15 -12.29 -0.75 -3.96
CA LEU A 15 -11.46 -0.17 -5.00
C LEU A 15 -9.98 -0.51 -4.74
N HIS A 16 -9.35 -1.21 -5.67
CA HIS A 16 -7.92 -1.48 -5.63
C HIS A 16 -7.20 -0.67 -6.71
N SER A 17 -6.55 0.43 -6.32
CA SER A 17 -5.78 1.30 -7.20
C SER A 17 -4.61 1.93 -6.43
N GLY A 18 -3.50 2.16 -7.13
CA GLY A 18 -2.27 2.74 -6.58
C GLY A 18 -1.85 4.02 -7.32
N SER A 19 -0.54 4.30 -7.30
CA SER A 19 0.09 5.46 -7.95
C SER A 19 0.20 5.34 -9.47
N ARG A 20 -0.39 4.31 -10.06
CA ARG A 20 -0.42 4.06 -11.50
C ARG A 20 1.00 3.97 -12.09
N GLY A 21 1.17 4.36 -13.35
CA GLY A 21 2.47 4.29 -14.05
C GLY A 21 3.58 5.12 -13.40
N ILE A 22 3.24 6.22 -12.73
CA ILE A 22 4.22 7.11 -12.09
C ILE A 22 5.00 6.38 -10.99
N GLY A 23 4.32 5.68 -10.08
CA GLY A 23 5.02 4.94 -9.03
C GLY A 23 5.93 3.84 -9.57
N ASN A 24 5.56 3.21 -10.70
CA ASN A 24 6.44 2.25 -11.36
C ASN A 24 7.68 2.93 -11.96
N CYS A 25 7.54 4.13 -12.54
CA CYS A 25 8.68 4.90 -13.06
C CYS A 25 9.63 5.31 -11.92
N ILE A 26 9.10 5.83 -10.81
CA ILE A 26 9.88 6.17 -9.61
C ILE A 26 10.62 4.93 -9.10
N GLY A 27 9.92 3.82 -8.92
CA GLY A 27 10.51 2.58 -8.43
C GLY A 27 11.66 2.09 -9.30
N ARG A 28 11.49 2.04 -10.61
CA ARG A 28 12.56 1.63 -11.56
C ARG A 28 13.76 2.57 -11.49
N TYR A 29 13.52 3.87 -11.50
CA TYR A 29 14.61 4.86 -11.43
C TYR A 29 15.48 4.66 -10.19
N PHE A 30 14.87 4.57 -9.00
CA PHE A 30 15.63 4.43 -7.75
C PHE A 30 16.22 3.03 -7.55
N ILE A 31 15.63 1.97 -8.10
CA ILE A 31 16.26 0.64 -8.15
C ILE A 31 17.55 0.69 -8.97
N ASP A 32 17.52 1.31 -10.15
CA ASP A 32 18.71 1.45 -10.99
C ASP A 32 19.78 2.32 -10.33
N LEU A 33 19.36 3.36 -9.60
CA LEU A 33 20.26 4.23 -8.85
C LEU A 33 20.92 3.49 -7.70
N ALA A 34 20.15 2.74 -6.90
CA ALA A 34 20.66 1.91 -5.82
C ALA A 34 21.69 0.86 -6.33
N LYS A 35 21.40 0.23 -7.48
CA LYS A 35 22.34 -0.72 -8.11
C LYS A 35 23.67 -0.06 -8.48
N LYS A 36 23.63 1.17 -9.00
CA LYS A 36 24.84 1.94 -9.34
C LYS A 36 25.63 2.34 -8.10
N ASP A 37 24.96 2.81 -7.04
CA ASP A 37 25.60 3.20 -5.80
C ASP A 37 26.27 2.01 -5.12
N MET A 38 25.57 0.89 -5.00
CA MET A 38 26.12 -0.33 -4.43
C MET A 38 27.31 -0.88 -5.23
N HIS A 39 27.23 -0.85 -6.55
CA HIS A 39 28.35 -1.28 -7.40
C HIS A 39 29.59 -0.39 -7.19
N ARG A 40 29.39 0.92 -7.05
CA ARG A 40 30.48 1.88 -6.82
C ARG A 40 31.15 1.69 -5.46
N GLU A 41 30.34 1.42 -4.40
CA GLU A 41 30.86 1.38 -3.02
C GLU A 41 31.34 -0.01 -2.61
N TYR A 42 30.69 -1.07 -3.05
CA TYR A 42 30.95 -2.45 -2.60
C TYR A 42 31.42 -3.39 -3.73
N GLY A 43 31.49 -2.90 -4.96
CA GLY A 43 31.95 -3.64 -6.13
C GLY A 43 30.96 -4.72 -6.59
N HIS A 44 30.68 -5.72 -5.78
CA HIS A 44 29.82 -6.84 -6.17
C HIS A 44 28.92 -7.28 -5.02
N LEU A 45 27.60 -7.24 -5.24
CA LEU A 45 26.65 -7.84 -4.32
C LEU A 45 26.40 -9.31 -4.73
N PRO A 46 26.13 -10.20 -3.76
CA PRO A 46 25.74 -11.57 -4.05
C PRO A 46 24.53 -11.68 -4.96
N ASP A 47 23.59 -10.75 -4.83
CA ASP A 47 22.43 -10.59 -5.68
C ASP A 47 22.17 -9.08 -5.92
N LYS A 48 22.00 -8.70 -7.18
CA LYS A 48 21.68 -7.31 -7.58
C LYS A 48 20.37 -6.79 -7.00
N ASP A 49 19.43 -7.69 -6.69
CA ASP A 49 18.14 -7.33 -6.12
C ASP A 49 18.21 -7.01 -4.62
N LEU A 50 19.37 -7.23 -3.99
CA LEU A 50 19.70 -6.78 -2.63
C LEU A 50 20.23 -5.33 -2.58
N SER A 51 20.20 -4.60 -3.69
CA SER A 51 20.63 -3.20 -3.73
C SER A 51 19.70 -2.33 -2.89
N TYR A 52 20.29 -1.38 -2.17
CA TYR A 52 19.58 -0.45 -1.30
C TYR A 52 20.20 0.96 -1.41
N LEU A 53 19.46 1.96 -0.94
CA LEU A 53 19.92 3.32 -0.77
C LEU A 53 20.32 3.54 0.70
N VAL A 54 21.48 4.11 0.94
CA VAL A 54 22.01 4.32 2.29
C VAL A 54 21.34 5.54 2.91
N GLU A 55 20.79 5.40 4.11
CA GLU A 55 20.20 6.49 4.88
C GLU A 55 21.25 7.59 5.12
N GLY A 56 20.81 8.86 5.06
CA GLY A 56 21.69 10.04 5.16
C GLY A 56 22.34 10.47 3.84
N THR A 57 22.18 9.70 2.76
CA THR A 57 22.61 10.12 1.41
C THR A 57 21.53 10.92 0.69
N GLN A 58 21.95 11.75 -0.29
CA GLN A 58 21.01 12.52 -1.11
C GLN A 58 20.03 11.60 -1.88
N HIS A 59 20.53 10.50 -2.46
CA HIS A 59 19.68 9.57 -3.20
C HIS A 59 18.62 8.91 -2.31
N PHE A 60 18.92 8.65 -1.03
CA PHE A 60 17.94 8.16 -0.07
C PHE A 60 16.86 9.22 0.21
N ALA A 61 17.26 10.48 0.44
CA ALA A 61 16.34 11.58 0.68
C ALA A 61 15.41 11.80 -0.53
N ASP A 62 15.96 11.84 -1.73
CA ASP A 62 15.21 11.99 -2.98
C ASP A 62 14.21 10.84 -3.19
N TYR A 63 14.63 9.61 -2.84
CA TYR A 63 13.75 8.43 -2.89
C TYR A 63 12.56 8.57 -1.94
N VAL A 64 12.82 8.92 -0.69
CA VAL A 64 11.76 9.09 0.32
C VAL A 64 10.77 10.17 -0.11
N GLU A 65 11.25 11.30 -0.61
CA GLU A 65 10.40 12.38 -1.11
C GLU A 65 9.54 11.94 -2.30
N ALA A 66 10.16 11.32 -3.31
CA ALA A 66 9.46 10.87 -4.51
C ALA A 66 8.41 9.78 -4.21
N VAL A 67 8.72 8.84 -3.32
CA VAL A 67 7.77 7.80 -2.91
C VAL A 67 6.63 8.39 -2.08
N SER A 68 6.92 9.33 -1.17
CA SER A 68 5.90 10.03 -0.38
C SER A 68 4.91 10.76 -1.29
N TRP A 69 5.42 11.49 -2.28
CA TRP A 69 4.57 12.12 -3.30
C TRP A 69 3.69 11.12 -4.05
N ALA A 70 4.25 9.96 -4.45
CA ALA A 70 3.49 8.91 -5.13
C ALA A 70 2.42 8.26 -4.23
N GLN A 71 2.66 8.20 -2.93
CA GLN A 71 1.69 7.73 -1.92
C GLN A 71 0.52 8.71 -1.80
N ASP A 72 0.80 10.01 -1.71
CA ASP A 72 -0.21 11.06 -1.66
C ASP A 72 -1.05 11.07 -2.93
N TYR A 73 -0.40 10.97 -4.09
CA TYR A 73 -1.10 10.83 -5.36
C TYR A 73 -2.03 9.60 -5.37
N ALA A 74 -1.55 8.45 -4.89
CA ALA A 74 -2.36 7.23 -4.83
C ALA A 74 -3.55 7.39 -3.89
N LEU A 75 -3.38 8.07 -2.77
CA LEU A 75 -4.44 8.36 -1.80
C LEU A 75 -5.54 9.23 -2.43
N LEU A 76 -5.14 10.34 -3.04
CA LEU A 76 -6.04 11.27 -3.72
C LEU A 76 -6.76 10.61 -4.90
N ASN A 77 -6.02 9.85 -5.71
CA ASN A 77 -6.60 9.10 -6.83
C ASN A 77 -7.68 8.12 -6.36
N ARG A 78 -7.47 7.36 -5.27
CA ARG A 78 -8.50 6.47 -4.73
C ARG A 78 -9.72 7.23 -4.20
N ARG A 79 -9.50 8.37 -3.54
CA ARG A 79 -10.60 9.22 -3.05
C ARG A 79 -11.48 9.71 -4.21
N GLU A 80 -10.86 10.23 -5.26
CA GLU A 80 -11.59 10.74 -6.42
C GLU A 80 -12.29 9.61 -7.20
N MET A 81 -11.62 8.49 -7.41
CA MET A 81 -12.24 7.32 -8.03
C MET A 81 -13.45 6.82 -7.22
N MET A 82 -13.34 6.75 -5.90
CA MET A 82 -14.44 6.31 -5.04
C MET A 82 -15.61 7.29 -5.10
N ARG A 83 -15.35 8.61 -5.10
CA ARG A 83 -16.38 9.63 -5.27
C ARG A 83 -17.16 9.41 -6.57
N LEU A 84 -16.45 9.24 -7.68
CA LEU A 84 -17.06 8.99 -8.99
C LEU A 84 -17.87 7.68 -9.05
N ILE A 85 -17.38 6.63 -8.38
CA ILE A 85 -18.10 5.36 -8.27
C ILE A 85 -19.41 5.54 -7.50
N VAL A 86 -19.36 6.21 -6.36
CA VAL A 86 -20.54 6.47 -5.54
C VAL A 86 -21.57 7.31 -6.32
N ASP A 87 -21.10 8.35 -7.03
CA ASP A 87 -21.99 9.18 -7.85
C ASP A 87 -22.66 8.36 -8.98
N ALA A 88 -21.91 7.47 -9.63
CA ALA A 88 -22.45 6.56 -10.63
C ALA A 88 -23.48 5.57 -10.02
N LEU A 89 -23.18 5.02 -8.84
CA LEU A 89 -24.13 4.10 -8.15
C LEU A 89 -25.43 4.78 -7.79
N LYS A 90 -25.41 6.05 -7.39
CA LYS A 90 -26.62 6.83 -7.10
C LYS A 90 -27.57 6.99 -8.31
N THR A 91 -27.06 6.84 -9.53
CA THR A 91 -27.89 6.94 -10.75
C THR A 91 -28.59 5.65 -11.11
N VAL A 92 -28.12 4.50 -10.60
CA VAL A 92 -28.60 3.17 -11.01
C VAL A 92 -29.22 2.35 -9.88
N LEU A 93 -28.94 2.71 -8.63
CA LEU A 93 -29.47 2.03 -7.45
C LEU A 93 -30.60 2.83 -6.80
N PRO A 94 -31.50 2.16 -6.05
CA PRO A 94 -32.43 2.84 -5.15
C PRO A 94 -31.69 3.77 -4.19
N PRO A 95 -32.35 4.77 -3.59
CA PRO A 95 -31.73 5.63 -2.60
C PRO A 95 -31.06 4.82 -1.48
N PHE A 96 -29.80 5.15 -1.17
CA PHE A 96 -29.02 4.50 -0.12
C PHE A 96 -28.24 5.55 0.68
N GLU A 97 -27.84 5.17 1.88
CA GLU A 97 -26.99 5.98 2.74
C GLU A 97 -25.59 5.37 2.81
N LEU A 98 -24.58 6.24 2.82
CA LEU A 98 -23.19 5.83 3.07
C LEU A 98 -22.96 5.72 4.57
N THR A 99 -22.38 4.61 5.02
CA THR A 99 -21.88 4.49 6.38
C THR A 99 -20.66 5.38 6.55
N LYS A 100 -20.30 5.70 7.78
CA LYS A 100 -19.11 6.54 8.08
C LYS A 100 -17.79 5.77 7.97
N GLU A 101 -17.80 4.45 7.80
CA GLU A 101 -16.61 3.62 7.72
C GLU A 101 -16.09 3.55 6.28
N ALA A 102 -15.07 4.35 5.99
CA ALA A 102 -14.29 4.24 4.77
C ALA A 102 -12.86 3.82 5.12
N ILE A 103 -12.42 2.69 4.57
CA ILE A 103 -11.07 2.18 4.78
C ILE A 103 -10.23 2.51 3.55
N ASN A 104 -9.14 3.26 3.74
CA ASN A 104 -8.22 3.61 2.66
C ASN A 104 -6.78 3.32 3.11
N CYS A 105 -6.29 2.14 2.82
CA CYS A 105 -4.97 1.68 3.21
C CYS A 105 -4.00 1.60 2.02
N HIS A 106 -2.72 1.83 2.31
CA HIS A 106 -1.62 1.56 1.39
C HIS A 106 -1.14 0.11 1.57
N HIS A 107 -0.59 -0.48 0.49
CA HIS A 107 0.02 -1.81 0.53
C HIS A 107 1.37 -1.88 -0.20
N ASN A 108 1.82 -0.76 -0.77
CA ASN A 108 3.15 -0.55 -1.33
C ASN A 108 3.56 0.87 -0.96
N TYR A 109 4.35 1.03 0.10
CA TYR A 109 4.70 2.34 0.61
C TYR A 109 5.89 2.28 1.57
N ILE A 110 6.43 3.45 1.90
CA ILE A 110 7.41 3.67 2.96
C ILE A 110 6.78 4.55 4.04
N ALA A 111 7.06 4.25 5.29
CA ALA A 111 6.66 5.09 6.43
C ALA A 111 7.78 5.10 7.47
N GLN A 112 7.93 6.23 8.17
CA GLN A 112 8.76 6.30 9.35
C GLN A 112 7.92 5.89 10.55
N GLU A 113 8.37 4.89 11.29
CA GLU A 113 7.66 4.31 12.42
C GLU A 113 8.64 4.04 13.57
N THR A 114 8.12 3.97 14.80
CA THR A 114 8.93 3.58 15.97
C THR A 114 8.73 2.10 16.26
N HIS A 115 9.81 1.33 16.16
CA HIS A 115 9.82 -0.09 16.50
C HIS A 115 11.01 -0.41 17.39
N PHE A 116 10.80 -1.20 18.42
CA PHE A 116 11.84 -1.61 19.39
C PHE A 116 12.59 -0.42 20.04
N GLY A 117 11.92 0.75 20.15
CA GLY A 117 12.50 1.98 20.69
C GLY A 117 13.28 2.84 19.69
N GLU A 118 13.41 2.41 18.44
CA GLU A 118 14.12 3.11 17.38
C GLU A 118 13.18 3.65 16.32
N ASN A 119 13.49 4.82 15.75
CA ASN A 119 12.80 5.36 14.59
C ASN A 119 13.39 4.75 13.33
N VAL A 120 12.58 4.02 12.58
CA VAL A 120 13.01 3.27 11.40
C VAL A 120 12.08 3.54 10.21
N TYR A 121 12.63 3.41 9.01
CA TYR A 121 11.83 3.42 7.78
C TYR A 121 11.35 2.01 7.46
N ILE A 122 10.04 1.82 7.53
CA ILE A 122 9.41 0.55 7.16
C ILE A 122 8.94 0.61 5.72
N THR A 123 9.47 -0.29 4.89
CA THR A 123 9.01 -0.48 3.51
C THR A 123 8.05 -1.65 3.46
N ARG A 124 6.82 -1.39 3.02
CA ARG A 124 5.82 -2.43 2.80
C ARG A 124 5.55 -2.60 1.32
N LYS A 125 5.66 -3.82 0.83
CA LYS A 125 5.32 -4.21 -0.54
C LYS A 125 4.42 -5.44 -0.51
N GLY A 126 3.16 -5.29 -0.93
CA GLY A 126 2.16 -6.33 -0.78
C GLY A 126 1.81 -6.62 0.68
N ALA A 127 1.98 -5.62 1.55
CA ALA A 127 1.67 -5.66 2.96
C ALA A 127 1.02 -4.36 3.40
N ILE A 128 0.12 -4.44 4.37
CA ILE A 128 -0.57 -3.29 4.98
C ILE A 128 -0.04 -3.05 6.39
N SER A 129 -0.23 -1.84 6.91
CA SER A 129 -0.10 -1.55 8.34
C SER A 129 -1.15 -2.34 9.13
N ALA A 130 -0.76 -2.83 10.28
CA ALA A 130 -1.60 -3.59 11.20
C ALA A 130 -1.36 -3.14 12.66
N GLN A 131 -1.28 -1.81 12.85
CA GLN A 131 -1.21 -1.22 14.18
C GLN A 131 -2.42 -1.63 15.01
N GLN A 132 -2.30 -1.59 16.33
CA GLN A 132 -3.37 -2.01 17.22
C GLN A 132 -4.69 -1.28 16.92
N GLY A 133 -5.70 -2.01 16.49
CA GLY A 133 -7.03 -1.48 16.19
C GLY A 133 -7.20 -0.87 14.79
N GLU A 134 -6.13 -0.69 14.03
CA GLU A 134 -6.17 -0.17 12.66
C GLU A 134 -6.95 -1.11 11.73
N LEU A 135 -7.82 -0.54 10.89
CA LEU A 135 -8.56 -1.31 9.88
C LEU A 135 -7.76 -1.43 8.58
N GLY A 136 -7.77 -2.61 8.01
CA GLY A 136 -7.13 -2.89 6.73
C GLY A 136 -7.99 -3.78 5.84
N ILE A 137 -7.60 -3.87 4.57
CA ILE A 137 -8.30 -4.67 3.57
C ILE A 137 -7.34 -5.72 3.02
N ILE A 138 -7.78 -6.97 3.03
CA ILE A 138 -7.12 -8.08 2.32
C ILE A 138 -8.02 -8.44 1.14
N PRO A 139 -7.68 -8.00 -0.08
CA PRO A 139 -8.50 -8.29 -1.24
C PRO A 139 -8.39 -9.77 -1.61
N GLY A 140 -9.53 -10.36 -1.95
CA GLY A 140 -9.59 -11.68 -2.53
C GLY A 140 -9.14 -11.73 -3.99
N SER A 141 -9.20 -12.92 -4.56
CA SER A 141 -9.11 -13.15 -6.01
C SER A 141 -10.47 -13.52 -6.58
N MET A 142 -10.58 -13.68 -7.89
CA MET A 142 -11.83 -14.18 -8.48
C MET A 142 -12.20 -15.53 -7.84
N GLY A 143 -13.35 -15.57 -7.18
CA GLY A 143 -13.82 -16.74 -6.44
C GLY A 143 -13.35 -16.86 -4.98
N ALA A 144 -12.46 -15.97 -4.49
CA ALA A 144 -12.08 -15.90 -3.08
C ALA A 144 -12.63 -14.63 -2.44
N LYS A 145 -13.06 -14.73 -1.19
CA LYS A 145 -13.60 -13.60 -0.42
C LYS A 145 -12.53 -12.54 -0.15
N SER A 146 -12.95 -11.28 -0.10
CA SER A 146 -12.17 -10.17 0.46
C SER A 146 -12.49 -10.02 1.94
N TYR A 147 -11.53 -9.51 2.72
CA TYR A 147 -11.67 -9.40 4.17
C TYR A 147 -11.33 -7.98 4.63
N ILE A 148 -12.16 -7.46 5.53
CA ILE A 148 -11.81 -6.32 6.37
C ILE A 148 -11.21 -6.88 7.65
N VAL A 149 -10.03 -6.42 8.00
CA VAL A 149 -9.26 -6.93 9.13
C VAL A 149 -8.92 -5.81 10.10
N ARG A 150 -8.70 -6.17 11.37
CA ARG A 150 -8.26 -5.25 12.40
C ARG A 150 -6.86 -5.63 12.88
N GLY A 151 -5.94 -4.69 12.84
CA GLY A 151 -4.57 -4.87 13.28
C GLY A 151 -4.45 -5.27 14.75
N LYS A 152 -3.51 -6.14 15.03
CA LYS A 152 -3.20 -6.63 16.38
C LYS A 152 -1.99 -5.94 17.02
N GLY A 153 -1.30 -5.08 16.29
CA GLY A 153 -0.11 -4.37 16.80
C GLY A 153 1.05 -5.29 17.14
N ASN A 154 1.25 -6.39 16.39
CA ASN A 154 2.36 -7.31 16.68
C ASN A 154 3.70 -6.67 16.29
N GLY A 155 4.52 -6.35 17.32
CA GLY A 155 5.83 -5.73 17.14
C GLY A 155 6.83 -6.60 16.36
N GLU A 156 6.78 -7.93 16.50
CA GLU A 156 7.68 -8.85 15.82
C GLU A 156 7.51 -8.83 14.29
N SER A 157 6.32 -8.48 13.80
CA SER A 157 6.02 -8.28 12.39
C SER A 157 6.14 -6.83 11.95
N PHE A 158 6.74 -5.95 12.77
CA PHE A 158 6.74 -4.51 12.57
C PHE A 158 5.32 -3.97 12.32
N CYS A 159 4.34 -4.45 13.09
CA CYS A 159 2.93 -4.13 12.93
C CYS A 159 2.48 -4.23 11.47
N SER A 160 2.87 -5.30 10.79
CA SER A 160 2.56 -5.51 9.37
C SER A 160 1.71 -6.77 9.16
N CYS A 161 0.84 -6.73 8.17
CA CYS A 161 0.04 -7.86 7.74
C CYS A 161 0.18 -8.06 6.23
N SER A 162 0.35 -9.31 5.81
CA SER A 162 0.34 -9.65 4.38
C SER A 162 -0.99 -9.24 3.74
N HIS A 163 -0.91 -8.65 2.58
CA HIS A 163 -2.06 -8.32 1.73
C HIS A 163 -2.75 -9.57 1.12
N GLY A 164 -2.10 -10.73 1.17
CA GLY A 164 -2.69 -12.04 0.89
C GLY A 164 -2.99 -12.36 -0.56
N ALA A 165 -2.99 -11.41 -1.46
CA ALA A 165 -3.37 -11.62 -2.85
C ALA A 165 -2.22 -12.24 -3.68
N GLY A 166 -1.85 -13.47 -3.37
CA GLY A 166 -1.03 -14.29 -4.25
C GLY A 166 -1.87 -14.84 -5.38
N ARG A 167 -1.66 -14.38 -6.61
CA ARG A 167 -2.24 -15.05 -7.78
C ARG A 167 -1.50 -16.37 -8.00
N LYS A 168 -2.22 -17.48 -7.99
CA LYS A 168 -1.72 -18.70 -8.62
C LYS A 168 -1.75 -18.47 -10.13
N MET A 169 -0.59 -18.42 -10.75
CA MET A 169 -0.49 -18.48 -12.22
C MET A 169 -0.62 -19.92 -12.67
#